data_1045c4abdb5aeca55249d3f98f539cde
#
_entry.id   1045c4abdb5aeca55249d3f98f539cde
#
_cell.length_a   1.000
_cell.length_b   1.000
_cell.length_c   1.000
_cell.angle_alpha   90.00
_cell.angle_beta   90.00
_cell.angle_gamma   90.00
#
_symmetry.space_group_name_H-M   'P 1'
#
loop_
_entity.id
_entity.type
_entity.pdbx_description
1 polymer ?
#
loop_
_entity_poly.entity_id
_entity_poly.type
_entity_poly.pdbx_seq_one_letter_code
_entity_poly.pdbx_strand_id
1 'polypeptide(L)'
;SYGVNVAYEVGKKVKIRSGVHRVNFGYNTNDVVFSSTLQAAASNRIANIDYDQNSETILVQSKESAKNNSPVLGAKEVAFNEVPSLEGKMVQQLGYIEVPLEVNYALLDKKFGVDLIGGVSSLFLVNNSVLLESNELVTEMGEANNINSLNFSANFGMGLNYHFTPKFRFNVEPVFKYQLNTFSNVSGNFQPYSIGVYSGFTFKF
;
A
#
# COMPACT_ATOMS: atom_id res chain seq x y z
N SER A 1 3.83 9.53 -4.48
CA SER A 1 3.60 10.29 -3.22
C SER A 1 4.15 11.69 -3.33
N TYR A 2 3.52 12.63 -2.69
CA TYR A 2 3.93 14.04 -2.63
C TYR A 2 3.43 14.67 -1.32
N GLY A 3 4.09 15.77 -0.88
CA GLY A 3 3.69 16.44 0.36
C GLY A 3 4.52 17.65 0.66
N VAL A 4 4.22 18.26 1.79
CA VAL A 4 4.92 19.42 2.33
C VAL A 4 5.35 19.15 3.76
N ASN A 5 6.52 19.63 4.13
CA ASN A 5 7.09 19.51 5.46
C ASN A 5 7.43 20.88 6.06
N VAL A 6 7.33 20.94 7.37
CA VAL A 6 7.86 22.04 8.18
C VAL A 6 8.83 21.42 9.18
N ALA A 7 10.00 22.03 9.32
CA ALA A 7 11.02 21.60 10.25
C ALA A 7 11.41 22.75 11.19
N TYR A 8 11.56 22.42 12.46
CA TYR A 8 12.03 23.34 13.50
C TYR A 8 13.40 22.89 14.01
N GLU A 9 14.36 23.81 14.03
CA GLU A 9 15.71 23.55 14.55
C GLU A 9 15.73 23.67 16.06
N VAL A 10 15.84 22.53 16.77
CA VAL A 10 15.91 22.48 18.24
C VAL A 10 17.33 22.75 18.73
N GLY A 11 18.32 22.56 17.88
CA GLY A 11 19.72 22.76 18.19
C GLY A 11 20.60 22.73 16.94
N LYS A 12 21.91 22.83 17.12
CA LYS A 12 22.86 22.88 15.99
C LYS A 12 22.82 21.67 15.07
N LYS A 13 22.37 20.53 15.58
CA LYS A 13 22.37 19.25 14.84
C LYS A 13 21.02 18.55 14.79
N VAL A 14 20.04 19.02 15.56
CA VAL A 14 18.74 18.34 15.72
C VAL A 14 17.65 19.23 15.17
N LYS A 15 16.81 18.63 14.31
CA LYS A 15 15.60 19.24 13.77
C LYS A 15 14.42 18.31 14.01
N ILE A 16 13.29 18.86 14.40
CA ILE A 16 12.02 18.14 14.44
C ILE A 16 11.27 18.51 13.18
N ARG A 17 10.79 17.52 12.46
CA ARG A 17 10.07 17.68 11.20
C ARG A 17 8.69 17.06 11.32
N SER A 18 7.70 17.75 10.80
CA SER A 18 6.36 17.24 10.57
C SER A 18 5.84 17.75 9.23
N GLY A 19 4.72 17.20 8.75
CA GLY A 19 4.17 17.61 7.47
C GLY A 19 2.88 16.89 7.14
N VAL A 20 2.45 17.03 5.89
CA VAL A 20 1.31 16.30 5.33
C VAL A 20 1.71 15.78 3.97
N HIS A 21 1.57 14.46 3.80
CA HIS A 21 1.91 13.77 2.56
C HIS A 21 0.71 12.97 2.05
N ARG A 22 0.52 12.95 0.74
CA ARG A 22 -0.33 11.94 0.10
C ARG A 22 0.55 10.79 -0.36
N VAL A 23 0.28 9.60 0.16
CA VAL A 23 1.02 8.38 -0.16
C VAL A 23 0.06 7.31 -0.69
N ASN A 24 0.51 6.55 -1.68
CA ASN A 24 -0.24 5.44 -2.22
C ASN A 24 0.60 4.17 -2.06
N PHE A 25 -0.05 3.10 -1.60
CA PHE A 25 0.51 1.76 -1.53
C PHE A 25 -0.27 0.84 -2.46
N GLY A 26 0.42 -0.11 -3.08
CA GLY A 26 -0.17 -1.17 -3.87
C GLY A 26 0.27 -2.53 -3.31
N TYR A 27 -0.69 -3.41 -3.06
CA TYR A 27 -0.44 -4.79 -2.68
C TYR A 27 -1.00 -5.70 -3.76
N ASN A 28 -0.15 -6.55 -4.31
CA ASN A 28 -0.54 -7.48 -5.36
C ASN A 28 -0.72 -8.87 -4.76
N THR A 29 -1.87 -9.47 -5.03
CA THR A 29 -2.09 -10.90 -4.83
C THR A 29 -2.06 -11.54 -6.21
N ASN A 30 -0.97 -12.23 -6.51
CA ASN A 30 -0.81 -12.94 -7.77
C ASN A 30 -1.60 -14.26 -7.75
N ASP A 31 -1.84 -14.83 -8.94
CA ASP A 31 -2.43 -16.17 -9.10
C ASP A 31 -3.88 -16.32 -8.61
N VAL A 32 -4.76 -15.43 -9.03
CA VAL A 32 -6.20 -15.64 -8.93
C VAL A 32 -6.77 -16.18 -10.23
N VAL A 33 -7.81 -17.00 -10.10
CA VAL A 33 -8.61 -17.50 -11.21
C VAL A 33 -10.00 -16.90 -11.08
N PHE A 34 -10.55 -16.40 -12.16
CA PHE A 34 -11.87 -15.80 -12.14
C PHE A 34 -12.73 -16.31 -13.29
N SER A 35 -14.03 -16.29 -13.08
CA SER A 35 -15.04 -16.63 -14.08
C SER A 35 -16.24 -15.71 -13.94
N SER A 36 -16.90 -15.43 -15.05
CA SER A 36 -18.19 -14.74 -15.04
C SER A 36 -19.30 -15.79 -14.84
N THR A 37 -20.13 -15.60 -13.84
CA THR A 37 -21.27 -16.49 -13.55
C THR A 37 -22.50 -15.67 -13.19
N LEU A 38 -23.66 -16.11 -13.71
CA LEU A 38 -24.96 -15.49 -13.38
C LEU A 38 -25.44 -15.83 -11.95
N GLN A 39 -24.82 -16.80 -11.30
CA GLN A 39 -25.11 -17.22 -9.93
C GLN A 39 -23.81 -17.39 -9.14
N ALA A 40 -23.21 -16.29 -8.71
CA ALA A 40 -22.11 -16.36 -7.77
C ALA A 40 -22.63 -16.76 -6.39
N ALA A 41 -22.41 -18.02 -5.97
CA ALA A 41 -22.66 -18.42 -4.60
C ALA A 41 -21.75 -17.62 -3.67
N ALA A 42 -22.33 -16.92 -2.70
CA ALA A 42 -21.60 -16.08 -1.75
C ALA A 42 -20.50 -16.83 -0.97
N SER A 43 -20.61 -18.17 -0.88
CA SER A 43 -19.65 -19.05 -0.20
C SER A 43 -18.29 -19.20 -0.90
N ASN A 44 -18.17 -18.79 -2.17
CA ASN A 44 -16.95 -19.00 -2.97
C ASN A 44 -16.19 -17.68 -3.26
N ARG A 45 -16.58 -16.59 -2.64
CA ARG A 45 -15.93 -15.29 -2.78
C ARG A 45 -14.75 -15.14 -1.81
N ILE A 46 -13.82 -14.25 -2.14
CA ILE A 46 -12.73 -13.91 -1.22
C ILE A 46 -13.31 -13.12 -0.05
N ALA A 47 -13.04 -13.56 1.17
CA ALA A 47 -13.73 -13.12 2.38
C ALA A 47 -13.47 -11.67 2.79
N ASN A 48 -12.37 -11.06 2.37
CA ASN A 48 -11.93 -9.74 2.84
C ASN A 48 -12.19 -8.63 1.83
N ILE A 49 -13.23 -8.78 0.99
CA ILE A 49 -13.60 -7.79 -0.03
C ILE A 49 -15.09 -7.53 0.08
N ASP A 50 -15.44 -6.25 0.17
CA ASP A 50 -16.80 -5.76 -0.02
C ASP A 50 -16.99 -5.45 -1.50
N TYR A 51 -17.71 -6.34 -2.19
CA TYR A 51 -17.88 -6.31 -3.64
C TYR A 51 -18.86 -5.24 -4.08
N ASP A 52 -18.52 -4.50 -5.12
CA ASP A 52 -19.45 -3.58 -5.78
C ASP A 52 -20.54 -4.31 -6.57
N GLN A 53 -21.68 -3.65 -6.79
CA GLN A 53 -22.81 -4.22 -7.53
C GLN A 53 -22.42 -4.70 -8.94
N ASN A 54 -21.47 -4.03 -9.60
CA ASN A 54 -21.02 -4.39 -10.94
C ASN A 54 -20.11 -5.64 -10.96
N SER A 55 -19.52 -5.98 -9.82
CA SER A 55 -18.63 -7.14 -9.67
C SER A 55 -19.32 -8.36 -9.05
N GLU A 56 -20.61 -8.27 -8.71
CA GLU A 56 -21.36 -9.38 -8.10
C GLU A 56 -21.44 -10.64 -8.98
N THR A 57 -21.32 -10.49 -10.29
CA THR A 57 -21.33 -11.59 -11.26
C THR A 57 -19.94 -12.21 -11.50
N ILE A 58 -18.88 -11.67 -10.92
CA ILE A 58 -17.51 -12.14 -11.09
C ILE A 58 -17.13 -12.99 -9.88
N LEU A 59 -16.85 -14.27 -10.12
CA LEU A 59 -16.35 -15.18 -9.10
C LEU A 59 -14.83 -15.20 -9.16
N VAL A 60 -14.16 -14.75 -8.11
CA VAL A 60 -12.70 -14.79 -7.99
C VAL A 60 -12.30 -15.76 -6.90
N GLN A 61 -11.37 -16.66 -7.20
CA GLN A 61 -10.83 -17.67 -6.29
C GLN A 61 -9.30 -17.65 -6.33
N SER A 62 -8.66 -18.02 -5.23
CA SER A 62 -7.24 -18.30 -5.27
C SER A 62 -6.97 -19.55 -6.13
N LYS A 63 -5.84 -19.58 -6.83
CA LYS A 63 -5.46 -20.70 -7.69
C LYS A 63 -5.34 -22.04 -6.93
N GLU A 64 -5.01 -21.98 -5.64
CA GLU A 64 -4.96 -23.12 -4.74
C GLU A 64 -6.36 -23.65 -4.42
N SER A 65 -7.31 -22.79 -4.14
CA SER A 65 -8.70 -23.15 -3.87
C SER A 65 -9.39 -23.73 -5.10
N ALA A 66 -9.09 -23.19 -6.27
CA ALA A 66 -9.63 -23.72 -7.54
C ALA A 66 -9.14 -25.14 -7.84
N LYS A 67 -7.90 -25.49 -7.50
CA LYS A 67 -7.36 -26.86 -7.67
C LYS A 67 -7.99 -27.86 -6.73
N ASN A 68 -8.34 -27.45 -5.52
CA ASN A 68 -8.93 -28.35 -4.50
C ASN A 68 -10.44 -28.60 -4.71
N ASN A 69 -11.12 -27.73 -5.46
CA ASN A 69 -12.54 -27.83 -5.77
C ASN A 69 -12.81 -28.54 -7.11
N SER A 70 -11.83 -29.21 -7.71
CA SER A 70 -12.08 -30.10 -8.85
C SER A 70 -13.05 -31.22 -8.40
N PRO A 71 -14.19 -31.43 -9.07
CA PRO A 71 -15.17 -32.38 -8.62
C PRO A 71 -14.54 -33.76 -8.60
N VAL A 72 -14.60 -34.42 -7.44
CA VAL A 72 -14.27 -35.83 -7.28
C VAL A 72 -15.20 -36.62 -8.23
N LEU A 73 -14.61 -37.26 -9.22
CA LEU A 73 -15.26 -38.15 -10.17
C LEU A 73 -16.19 -39.16 -9.45
N GLY A 74 -17.49 -38.93 -9.50
CA GLY A 74 -18.45 -39.86 -8.90
C GLY A 74 -19.93 -39.53 -9.03
N ALA A 75 -20.32 -38.39 -9.61
CA ALA A 75 -21.73 -38.05 -9.82
C ALA A 75 -22.00 -37.87 -11.34
N LYS A 76 -23.00 -38.58 -11.82
CA LYS A 76 -23.50 -38.64 -13.20
C LYS A 76 -23.47 -37.30 -13.91
N GLU A 77 -22.96 -37.34 -15.16
CA GLU A 77 -23.00 -36.28 -16.18
C GLU A 77 -24.27 -35.40 -16.11
N VAL A 78 -24.14 -34.25 -15.57
CA VAL A 78 -24.84 -33.08 -16.06
C VAL A 78 -23.73 -32.21 -16.68
N ALA A 79 -23.74 -32.09 -18.00
CA ALA A 79 -22.83 -31.24 -18.76
C ALA A 79 -23.08 -29.79 -18.30
N PHE A 80 -22.44 -29.38 -17.20
CA PHE A 80 -22.24 -28.00 -16.91
C PHE A 80 -21.24 -27.53 -17.96
N ASN A 81 -21.69 -26.64 -18.85
CA ASN A 81 -20.78 -25.86 -19.68
C ASN A 81 -19.69 -25.34 -18.77
N GLU A 82 -18.46 -25.82 -18.94
CA GLU A 82 -17.31 -25.29 -18.18
C GLU A 82 -17.23 -23.79 -18.47
N VAL A 83 -17.59 -23.00 -17.49
CA VAL A 83 -17.43 -21.55 -17.59
C VAL A 83 -15.93 -21.31 -17.70
N PRO A 84 -15.43 -20.72 -18.80
CA PRO A 84 -14.00 -20.51 -18.96
C PRO A 84 -13.44 -19.76 -17.78
N SER A 85 -12.50 -20.37 -17.07
CA SER A 85 -11.76 -19.70 -16.01
C SER A 85 -10.59 -18.94 -16.63
N LEU A 86 -10.48 -17.66 -16.30
CA LEU A 86 -9.40 -16.78 -16.75
C LEU A 86 -8.42 -16.56 -15.60
N GLU A 87 -7.15 -16.41 -15.94
CA GLU A 87 -6.12 -16.05 -14.97
C GLU A 87 -5.99 -14.53 -14.86
N GLY A 88 -5.78 -14.07 -13.64
CA GLY A 88 -5.59 -12.65 -13.34
C GLY A 88 -4.82 -12.42 -12.05
N LYS A 89 -4.62 -11.18 -11.71
CA LYS A 89 -4.07 -10.77 -10.42
C LYS A 89 -5.00 -9.75 -9.75
N MET A 90 -5.09 -9.83 -8.45
CA MET A 90 -5.76 -8.81 -7.67
C MET A 90 -4.76 -7.80 -7.18
N VAL A 91 -5.10 -6.52 -7.33
CA VAL A 91 -4.31 -5.38 -6.90
C VAL A 91 -5.12 -4.57 -5.92
N GLN A 92 -4.67 -4.49 -4.66
CA GLN A 92 -5.21 -3.55 -3.69
C GLN A 92 -4.49 -2.22 -3.82
N GLN A 93 -5.23 -1.15 -4.05
CA GLN A 93 -4.72 0.21 -4.09
C GLN A 93 -5.22 0.99 -2.87
N LEU A 94 -4.30 1.41 -2.02
CA LEU A 94 -4.59 2.12 -0.79
C LEU A 94 -3.98 3.52 -0.86
N GLY A 95 -4.81 4.54 -0.70
CA GLY A 95 -4.38 5.93 -0.61
C GLY A 95 -4.48 6.45 0.83
N TYR A 96 -3.43 7.11 1.30
CA TYR A 96 -3.37 7.66 2.65
C TYR A 96 -2.97 9.14 2.65
N ILE A 97 -3.50 9.86 3.63
CA ILE A 97 -2.88 11.09 4.12
C ILE A 97 -1.96 10.70 5.28
N GLU A 98 -0.69 10.96 5.12
CA GLU A 98 0.34 10.69 6.14
C GLU A 98 0.73 11.98 6.86
N VAL A 99 0.78 11.92 8.18
CA VAL A 99 1.29 12.97 9.05
C VAL A 99 2.49 12.41 9.81
N PRO A 100 3.73 12.69 9.34
CA PRO A 100 4.95 12.25 10.02
C PRO A 100 5.29 13.15 11.21
N LEU A 101 5.94 12.54 12.20
CA LEU A 101 6.68 13.23 13.26
C LEU A 101 8.07 12.61 13.31
N GLU A 102 9.07 13.37 12.87
CA GLU A 102 10.42 12.86 12.64
C GLU A 102 11.46 13.75 13.31
N VAL A 103 12.54 13.12 13.73
CA VAL A 103 13.75 13.77 14.20
C VAL A 103 14.84 13.58 13.16
N ASN A 104 15.42 14.67 12.72
CA ASN A 104 16.56 14.67 11.82
C ASN A 104 17.80 15.07 12.60
N TYR A 105 18.83 14.22 12.56
CA TYR A 105 20.12 14.48 13.20
C TYR A 105 21.19 14.70 12.12
N ALA A 106 21.76 15.90 12.08
CA ALA A 106 22.81 16.26 11.13
C ALA A 106 24.14 15.60 11.51
N LEU A 107 24.55 14.61 10.72
CA LEU A 107 25.87 13.98 10.83
C LEU A 107 26.94 14.89 10.21
N LEU A 108 26.63 15.44 9.06
CA LEU A 108 27.47 16.36 8.31
C LEU A 108 26.60 17.53 7.81
N ASP A 109 27.00 18.75 8.11
CA ASP A 109 26.31 19.96 7.67
C ASP A 109 27.33 20.93 7.02
N LYS A 110 27.63 20.68 5.75
CA LYS A 110 28.48 21.49 4.89
C LYS A 110 27.77 21.73 3.56
N LYS A 111 28.51 22.06 2.50
CA LYS A 111 27.94 22.17 1.14
C LYS A 111 27.22 20.89 0.72
N PHE A 112 27.80 19.73 1.09
CA PHE A 112 27.10 18.45 1.11
C PHE A 112 26.79 18.10 2.57
N GLY A 113 25.54 17.80 2.86
CA GLY A 113 25.06 17.43 4.16
C GLY A 113 24.56 15.99 4.18
N VAL A 114 24.65 15.37 5.36
CA VAL A 114 24.10 14.04 5.64
C VAL A 114 23.34 14.11 6.94
N ASP A 115 22.07 13.74 6.89
CA ASP A 115 21.18 13.68 8.06
C ASP A 115 20.74 12.23 8.29
N LEU A 116 20.63 11.83 9.56
CA LEU A 116 19.94 10.63 9.97
C LEU A 116 18.50 11.00 10.31
N ILE A 117 17.53 10.23 9.83
CA ILE A 117 16.11 10.47 9.98
C ILE A 117 15.50 9.31 10.77
N GLY A 118 14.74 9.61 11.81
CA GLY A 118 13.97 8.62 12.55
C GLY A 118 12.67 9.22 13.07
N GLY A 119 11.60 8.43 13.08
CA GLY A 119 10.32 8.93 13.56
C GLY A 119 9.18 7.97 13.40
N VAL A 120 7.98 8.50 13.56
CA VAL A 120 6.72 7.78 13.40
C VAL A 120 5.79 8.56 12.49
N SER A 121 4.85 7.88 11.85
CA SER A 121 3.81 8.55 11.08
C SER A 121 2.44 7.99 11.44
N SER A 122 1.43 8.84 11.40
CA SER A 122 0.02 8.49 11.36
C SER A 122 -0.45 8.52 9.90
N LEU A 123 -1.14 7.48 9.47
CA LEU A 123 -1.65 7.33 8.10
C LEU A 123 -3.17 7.18 8.16
N PHE A 124 -3.87 8.12 7.57
CA PHE A 124 -5.33 8.15 7.47
C PHE A 124 -5.74 7.64 6.10
N LEU A 125 -6.50 6.55 6.06
CA LEU A 125 -6.98 5.96 4.82
C LEU A 125 -7.99 6.91 4.15
N VAL A 126 -7.75 7.24 2.89
CA VAL A 126 -8.62 8.13 2.08
C VAL A 126 -9.08 7.48 0.79
N ASN A 127 -8.43 6.40 0.38
CA ASN A 127 -8.82 5.60 -0.77
C ASN A 127 -8.51 4.14 -0.53
N ASN A 128 -9.47 3.28 -0.85
CA ASN A 128 -9.38 1.84 -0.74
C ASN A 128 -10.07 1.24 -1.95
N SER A 129 -9.36 0.52 -2.79
CA SER A 129 -9.89 -0.07 -4.00
C SER A 129 -9.20 -1.39 -4.28
N VAL A 130 -9.99 -2.38 -4.67
CA VAL A 130 -9.52 -3.71 -5.08
C VAL A 130 -9.82 -3.88 -6.55
N LEU A 131 -8.78 -4.07 -7.34
CA LEU A 131 -8.84 -4.21 -8.79
C LEU A 131 -8.48 -5.64 -9.18
N LEU A 132 -9.19 -6.16 -10.18
CA LEU A 132 -8.84 -7.38 -10.90
C LEU A 132 -8.23 -6.99 -12.25
N GLU A 133 -6.96 -7.35 -12.45
CA GLU A 133 -6.23 -7.11 -13.69
C GLU A 133 -6.05 -8.42 -14.46
N SER A 134 -6.51 -8.45 -15.71
CA SER A 134 -6.32 -9.57 -16.64
C SER A 134 -6.21 -9.05 -18.07
N ASN A 135 -5.13 -9.42 -18.77
CA ASN A 135 -4.93 -9.17 -20.21
C ASN A 135 -5.35 -7.75 -20.66
N GLU A 136 -4.80 -6.71 -20.06
CA GLU A 136 -5.11 -5.30 -20.34
C GLU A 136 -6.49 -4.81 -19.84
N LEU A 137 -7.32 -5.70 -19.31
CA LEU A 137 -8.58 -5.33 -18.69
C LEU A 137 -8.38 -5.13 -17.18
N VAL A 138 -8.84 -4.00 -16.67
CA VAL A 138 -8.86 -3.69 -15.24
C VAL A 138 -10.31 -3.52 -14.80
N THR A 139 -10.75 -4.32 -13.85
CA THR A 139 -12.10 -4.27 -13.31
C THR A 139 -12.04 -3.95 -11.82
N GLU A 140 -12.76 -2.94 -11.39
CA GLU A 140 -12.91 -2.63 -9.97
C GLU A 140 -13.85 -3.64 -9.33
N MET A 141 -13.38 -4.28 -8.27
CA MET A 141 -14.10 -5.35 -7.57
C MET A 141 -14.83 -4.85 -6.32
N GLY A 142 -14.32 -3.77 -5.73
CA GLY A 142 -14.84 -3.20 -4.49
C GLY A 142 -13.73 -2.75 -3.55
N GLU A 143 -13.99 -2.78 -2.25
CA GLU A 143 -13.08 -2.31 -1.21
C GLU A 143 -12.59 -3.48 -0.32
N ALA A 144 -11.36 -3.38 0.19
CA ALA A 144 -10.87 -4.31 1.19
C ALA A 144 -11.43 -3.96 2.57
N ASN A 145 -12.11 -4.90 3.24
CA ASN A 145 -12.75 -4.66 4.54
C ASN A 145 -11.86 -4.95 5.76
N ASN A 146 -10.67 -5.43 5.54
CA ASN A 146 -9.70 -5.76 6.59
C ASN A 146 -8.61 -4.71 6.78
N ILE A 147 -8.78 -3.51 6.23
CA ILE A 147 -7.84 -2.40 6.32
C ILE A 147 -8.27 -1.43 7.43
N ASN A 148 -7.35 -1.09 8.32
CA ASN A 148 -7.61 -0.08 9.33
C ASN A 148 -7.64 1.32 8.70
N SER A 149 -8.62 2.13 9.07
CA SER A 149 -8.72 3.52 8.60
C SER A 149 -7.64 4.44 9.19
N LEU A 150 -7.08 4.09 10.33
CA LEU A 150 -5.94 4.76 10.96
C LEU A 150 -4.80 3.78 11.19
N ASN A 151 -3.67 4.04 10.56
CA ASN A 151 -2.47 3.24 10.65
C ASN A 151 -1.31 4.05 11.22
N PHE A 152 -0.34 3.33 11.78
CA PHE A 152 0.90 3.90 12.25
C PHE A 152 2.09 3.24 11.58
N SER A 153 3.15 4.01 11.34
CA SER A 153 4.42 3.48 10.87
C SER A 153 5.59 4.01 11.67
N ALA A 154 6.63 3.19 11.78
CA ALA A 154 7.95 3.62 12.21
C ALA A 154 8.80 3.91 10.97
N ASN A 155 9.46 5.07 10.95
CA ASN A 155 10.23 5.57 9.81
C ASN A 155 11.70 5.63 10.18
N PHE A 156 12.56 5.18 9.28
CA PHE A 156 13.99 5.29 9.40
C PHE A 156 14.60 5.64 8.04
N GLY A 157 15.50 6.62 7.99
CA GLY A 157 16.05 7.08 6.73
C GLY A 157 17.36 7.84 6.86
N MET A 158 17.87 8.21 5.71
CA MET A 158 19.06 9.04 5.57
C MET A 158 18.75 10.21 4.62
N GLY A 159 19.07 11.43 5.03
CA GLY A 159 18.98 12.61 4.19
C GLY A 159 20.32 12.96 3.56
N LEU A 160 20.35 13.07 2.24
CA LEU A 160 21.48 13.59 1.49
C LEU A 160 21.11 14.99 1.01
N ASN A 161 21.85 16.00 1.44
CA ASN A 161 21.51 17.40 1.21
C ASN A 161 22.60 18.09 0.38
N TYR A 162 22.16 18.94 -0.56
CA TYR A 162 23.06 19.83 -1.27
C TYR A 162 22.62 21.29 -1.07
N HIS A 163 23.46 22.09 -0.45
CA HIS A 163 23.20 23.50 -0.17
C HIS A 163 23.62 24.37 -1.37
N PHE A 164 22.64 24.90 -2.10
CA PHE A 164 22.89 25.91 -3.13
C PHE A 164 23.24 27.26 -2.52
N THR A 165 22.51 27.60 -1.48
CA THR A 165 22.73 28.82 -0.65
C THR A 165 22.52 28.47 0.82
N PRO A 166 22.85 29.35 1.77
CA PRO A 166 22.55 29.14 3.19
C PRO A 166 21.07 28.94 3.51
N LYS A 167 20.18 29.37 2.61
CA LYS A 167 18.73 29.30 2.80
C LYS A 167 18.04 28.27 1.89
N PHE A 168 18.70 27.79 0.86
CA PHE A 168 18.08 26.92 -0.15
C PHE A 168 18.91 25.66 -0.38
N ARG A 169 18.27 24.51 -0.20
CA ARG A 169 18.90 23.20 -0.38
C ARG A 169 17.99 22.21 -1.12
N PHE A 170 18.62 21.28 -1.80
CA PHE A 170 17.99 20.09 -2.38
C PHE A 170 18.26 18.90 -1.48
N ASN A 171 17.27 18.05 -1.27
CA ASN A 171 17.40 16.85 -0.46
C ASN A 171 16.99 15.61 -1.27
N VAL A 172 17.69 14.51 -1.01
CA VAL A 172 17.31 13.16 -1.45
C VAL A 172 17.33 12.28 -0.20
N GLU A 173 16.20 11.63 0.08
CA GLU A 173 16.00 10.93 1.33
C GLU A 173 15.50 9.50 1.06
N PRO A 174 16.38 8.48 0.99
CA PRO A 174 15.98 7.09 1.11
C PRO A 174 15.40 6.85 2.51
N VAL A 175 14.18 6.31 2.55
CA VAL A 175 13.44 6.04 3.80
C VAL A 175 12.87 4.64 3.77
N PHE A 176 13.05 3.93 4.86
CA PHE A 176 12.38 2.68 5.19
C PHE A 176 11.22 2.98 6.14
N LYS A 177 10.05 2.43 5.84
CA LYS A 177 8.85 2.55 6.68
C LYS A 177 8.33 1.17 7.02
N TYR A 178 8.13 0.92 8.29
CA TYR A 178 7.56 -0.29 8.83
C TYR A 178 6.17 0.00 9.38
N GLN A 179 5.15 -0.63 8.79
CA GLN A 179 3.76 -0.41 9.19
C GLN A 179 3.40 -1.31 10.37
N LEU A 180 2.74 -0.73 11.37
CA LEU A 180 2.50 -1.41 12.65
C LEU A 180 1.13 -2.08 12.72
N ASN A 181 0.10 -1.50 12.11
CA ASN A 181 -1.29 -1.93 12.27
C ASN A 181 -2.15 -1.71 11.00
N THR A 182 -1.62 -2.01 9.81
CA THR A 182 -2.32 -1.78 8.54
C THR A 182 -3.55 -2.67 8.40
N PHE A 183 -3.41 -3.95 8.75
CA PHE A 183 -4.46 -4.95 8.55
C PHE A 183 -5.06 -5.39 9.88
N SER A 184 -6.38 -5.63 9.87
CA SER A 184 -7.14 -6.30 10.90
C SER A 184 -7.59 -7.69 10.43
N ASN A 185 -7.81 -8.62 11.35
CA ASN A 185 -8.34 -9.97 11.05
C ASN A 185 -7.55 -10.77 9.99
N VAL A 186 -6.23 -10.67 10.02
CA VAL A 186 -5.35 -11.51 9.18
C VAL A 186 -4.92 -12.77 9.90
N SER A 187 -4.83 -13.87 9.17
CA SER A 187 -4.26 -15.11 9.68
C SER A 187 -2.74 -14.98 9.73
N GLY A 188 -2.20 -14.59 10.89
CA GLY A 188 -0.77 -14.38 11.11
C GLY A 188 -0.38 -12.92 11.33
N ASN A 189 0.88 -12.70 11.68
CA ASN A 189 1.42 -11.37 11.99
C ASN A 189 1.98 -10.74 10.70
N PHE A 190 1.10 -10.31 9.80
CA PHE A 190 1.53 -9.63 8.58
C PHE A 190 1.69 -8.14 8.82
N GLN A 191 2.94 -7.68 8.77
CA GLN A 191 3.30 -6.27 8.93
C GLN A 191 4.07 -5.80 7.70
N PRO A 192 3.44 -5.05 6.82
CA PRO A 192 4.07 -4.60 5.59
C PRO A 192 5.16 -3.56 5.87
N TYR A 193 6.16 -3.55 5.00
CA TYR A 193 7.17 -2.51 4.98
C TYR A 193 7.28 -1.90 3.59
N SER A 194 7.81 -0.70 3.52
CA SER A 194 8.08 -0.04 2.26
C SER A 194 9.45 0.65 2.28
N ILE A 195 10.08 0.69 1.13
CA ILE A 195 11.30 1.45 0.89
C ILE A 195 10.98 2.47 -0.20
N GLY A 196 11.29 3.72 0.06
CA GLY A 196 11.05 4.81 -0.88
C GLY A 196 12.20 5.80 -0.90
N VAL A 197 12.23 6.62 -1.92
CA VAL A 197 13.15 7.75 -2.02
C VAL A 197 12.33 9.01 -2.19
N TYR A 198 12.45 9.92 -1.26
CA TYR A 198 11.87 11.25 -1.36
C TYR A 198 12.91 12.21 -1.91
N SER A 199 12.49 13.13 -2.76
CA SER A 199 13.32 14.22 -3.24
C SER A 199 12.55 15.54 -3.12
N GLY A 200 13.23 16.61 -2.78
CA GLY A 200 12.56 17.88 -2.58
C GLY A 200 13.50 19.03 -2.35
N PHE A 201 12.92 20.20 -2.24
CA PHE A 201 13.61 21.44 -1.93
C PHE A 201 13.21 21.93 -0.55
N THR A 202 14.17 22.44 0.20
CA THR A 202 13.94 23.08 1.49
C THR A 202 14.38 24.53 1.43
N PHE A 203 13.53 25.41 1.94
CA PHE A 203 13.84 26.82 2.13
C PHE A 203 13.87 27.15 3.63
N LYS A 204 14.93 27.83 4.06
CA LYS A 204 15.12 28.29 5.45
C LYS A 204 14.85 29.80 5.50
N PHE A 205 13.92 30.20 6.32
CA PHE A 205 13.57 31.60 6.59
C PHE A 205 13.99 32.08 7.99
#